data_4ab6200ff02820f950ead71380432c01
#
_entry.id   4ab6200ff02820f950ead71380432c01
#
_cell.length_a   1.000
_cell.length_b   1.000
_cell.length_c   1.000
_cell.angle_alpha   90.00
_cell.angle_beta   90.00
_cell.angle_gamma   90.00
#
_symmetry.space_group_name_H-M   'P 1'
#
loop_
_entity.id
_entity.type
_entity.pdbx_description
1 polymer ?
#
loop_
_entity_poly.entity_id
_entity_poly.type
_entity_poly.pdbx_seq_one_letter_code
_entity_poly.pdbx_strand_id
1 'polypeptide(L)'
;LVGNCAQAGVLGPVPAVLGAMQAMQALKMLLGLPVEGAPALHVFDLLGMHWRTLHAARNPACDHSPRELQTDAIDAAALELEYPTLAAALASGLTLVDIREPWERARDDPAGPIEWHLPLSALMQGSTALPPEGRYLIVCAHGVRSLALAGHLRALGYPAVYSLAGGLAAVSA
;
A
#
# COMPACT_ATOMS: atom_id res chain seq x y z
N LEU A 1 7.54 -3.79 -1.95
CA LEU A 1 6.87 -2.91 -0.99
C LEU A 1 7.93 -2.08 -0.27
N VAL A 2 7.93 -0.79 -0.50
CA VAL A 2 8.79 0.14 0.24
C VAL A 2 8.14 0.34 1.61
N GLY A 3 8.86 0.05 2.70
CA GLY A 3 8.40 0.35 4.05
C GLY A 3 8.04 1.83 4.18
N ASN A 4 7.13 2.19 5.11
CA ASN A 4 6.82 3.59 5.34
C ASN A 4 7.99 4.31 6.02
N CYS A 5 7.99 5.64 5.98
CA CYS A 5 9.08 6.46 6.51
C CYS A 5 9.33 6.23 8.02
N ALA A 6 8.31 5.85 8.78
CA ALA A 6 8.45 5.55 10.21
C ALA A 6 9.21 4.25 10.48
N GLN A 7 9.22 3.35 9.50
CA GLN A 7 9.85 2.03 9.60
C GLN A 7 11.28 2.04 9.08
N ALA A 8 11.48 2.64 7.91
CA ALA A 8 12.79 2.72 7.28
C ALA A 8 13.69 3.79 7.94
N GLY A 9 13.08 4.76 8.60
CA GLY A 9 13.75 5.97 9.03
C GLY A 9 14.06 6.88 7.84
N VAL A 10 13.91 8.18 8.02
CA VAL A 10 14.30 9.18 7.01
C VAL A 10 15.09 10.28 7.70
N LEU A 11 16.29 10.53 7.19
CA LEU A 11 17.06 11.68 7.65
C LEU A 11 16.33 12.98 7.25
N GLY A 12 16.01 13.82 8.23
CA GLY A 12 15.25 15.06 8.01
C GLY A 12 15.72 15.95 6.85
N PRO A 13 17.04 16.12 6.64
CA PRO A 13 17.56 16.89 5.49
C PRO A 13 17.13 16.36 4.10
N VAL A 14 16.89 15.03 3.96
CA VAL A 14 16.51 14.44 2.66
C VAL A 14 15.19 15.02 2.13
N PRO A 15 14.06 14.89 2.84
CA PRO A 15 12.80 15.47 2.36
C PRO A 15 12.84 17.00 2.30
N ALA A 16 13.62 17.67 3.16
CA ALA A 16 13.74 19.12 3.13
C ALA A 16 14.39 19.62 1.82
N VAL A 17 15.49 19.00 1.39
CA VAL A 17 16.15 19.33 0.12
C VAL A 17 15.23 19.05 -1.05
N LEU A 18 14.61 17.86 -1.10
CA LEU A 18 13.70 17.49 -2.18
C LEU A 18 12.48 18.42 -2.23
N GLY A 19 11.91 18.79 -1.10
CA GLY A 19 10.79 19.72 -1.02
C GLY A 19 11.13 21.11 -1.53
N ALA A 20 12.31 21.65 -1.17
CA ALA A 20 12.78 22.92 -1.69
C ALA A 20 12.99 22.90 -3.20
N MET A 21 13.52 21.81 -3.76
CA MET A 21 13.70 21.63 -5.19
C MET A 21 12.36 21.55 -5.94
N GLN A 22 11.41 20.80 -5.41
CA GLN A 22 10.04 20.71 -5.95
C GLN A 22 9.36 22.08 -5.95
N ALA A 23 9.47 22.83 -4.84
CA ALA A 23 8.93 24.19 -4.77
C ALA A 23 9.56 25.13 -5.80
N MET A 24 10.86 25.03 -6.03
CA MET A 24 11.54 25.82 -7.07
C MET A 24 11.02 25.46 -8.48
N GLN A 25 10.82 24.19 -8.77
CA GLN A 25 10.27 23.79 -10.09
C GLN A 25 8.82 24.30 -10.26
N ALA A 26 8.00 24.21 -9.20
CA ALA A 26 6.64 24.75 -9.23
C ALA A 26 6.64 26.27 -9.48
N LEU A 27 7.51 27.02 -8.80
CA LEU A 27 7.66 28.47 -9.03
C LEU A 27 8.11 28.80 -10.47
N LYS A 28 9.06 28.03 -11.02
CA LYS A 28 9.46 28.20 -12.43
C LYS A 28 8.26 28.03 -13.36
N MET A 29 7.46 26.99 -13.16
CA MET A 29 6.25 26.75 -13.97
C MET A 29 5.25 27.90 -13.86
N LEU A 30 4.97 28.38 -12.65
CA LEU A 30 4.02 29.46 -12.41
C LEU A 30 4.50 30.79 -13.02
N LEU A 31 5.81 31.04 -13.05
CA LEU A 31 6.41 32.23 -13.59
C LEU A 31 6.70 32.14 -15.10
N GLY A 32 6.37 31.03 -15.75
CA GLY A 32 6.68 30.82 -17.18
C GLY A 32 8.18 30.72 -17.47
N LEU A 33 9.01 30.43 -16.47
CA LEU A 33 10.45 30.24 -16.64
C LEU A 33 10.74 28.87 -17.26
N PRO A 34 11.86 28.72 -17.99
CA PRO A 34 12.26 27.44 -18.54
C PRO A 34 12.39 26.37 -17.44
N VAL A 35 11.62 25.30 -17.57
CA VAL A 35 11.80 24.08 -16.79
C VAL A 35 12.66 23.16 -17.63
N GLU A 36 13.84 22.78 -17.12
CA GLU A 36 14.74 21.89 -17.87
C GLU A 36 14.03 20.59 -18.22
N GLY A 37 14.01 20.35 -19.54
CA GLY A 37 13.72 19.11 -20.23
C GLY A 37 12.69 18.18 -19.56
N ALA A 38 11.42 18.49 -19.63
CA ALA A 38 10.41 17.48 -19.33
C ALA A 38 10.35 16.44 -20.48
N PRO A 39 10.25 15.15 -20.16
CA PRO A 39 10.16 14.59 -18.81
C PRO A 39 11.53 14.15 -18.27
N ALA A 40 12.00 14.80 -17.23
CA ALA A 40 13.23 14.43 -16.54
C ALA A 40 12.93 13.95 -15.12
N LEU A 41 13.50 12.80 -14.76
CA LEU A 41 13.51 12.29 -13.39
C LEU A 41 14.86 12.61 -12.76
N HIS A 42 14.85 13.43 -11.73
CA HIS A 42 16.05 13.75 -10.96
C HIS A 42 16.19 12.80 -9.78
N VAL A 43 17.32 12.10 -9.70
CA VAL A 43 17.66 11.20 -8.60
C VAL A 43 18.86 11.79 -7.87
N PHE A 44 18.70 12.00 -6.56
CA PHE A 44 19.73 12.58 -5.73
C PHE A 44 20.12 11.63 -4.60
N ASP A 45 21.37 11.23 -4.56
CA ASP A 45 21.99 10.48 -3.48
C ASP A 45 22.67 11.47 -2.53
N LEU A 46 22.02 11.73 -1.38
CA LEU A 46 22.51 12.67 -0.37
C LEU A 46 23.74 12.19 0.38
N LEU A 47 23.92 10.87 0.52
CA LEU A 47 25.13 10.33 1.18
C LEU A 47 26.35 10.49 0.31
N GLY A 48 26.23 10.15 -0.97
CA GLY A 48 27.30 10.28 -1.94
C GLY A 48 27.38 11.67 -2.58
N MET A 49 26.45 12.58 -2.30
CA MET A 49 26.30 13.88 -2.96
C MET A 49 26.29 13.78 -4.49
N HIS A 50 25.64 12.74 -4.99
CA HIS A 50 25.55 12.45 -6.42
C HIS A 50 24.18 12.81 -6.97
N TRP A 51 24.20 13.45 -8.11
CA TRP A 51 23.02 13.84 -8.85
C TRP A 51 22.97 13.11 -10.20
N ARG A 52 21.83 12.53 -10.51
CA ARG A 52 21.58 11.91 -11.82
C ARG A 52 20.27 12.42 -12.38
N THR A 53 20.27 12.75 -13.66
CA THR A 53 19.07 13.09 -14.41
C THR A 53 18.82 12.00 -15.44
N LEU A 54 17.64 11.41 -15.38
CA LEU A 54 17.17 10.43 -16.33
C LEU A 54 16.13 11.09 -17.22
N HIS A 55 16.30 11.01 -18.52
CA HIS A 55 15.34 11.53 -19.48
C HIS A 55 14.45 10.39 -19.96
N ALA A 56 13.14 10.51 -19.70
CA ALA A 56 12.16 9.57 -20.21
C ALA A 56 11.72 10.00 -21.61
N ALA A 57 11.83 9.12 -22.58
CA ALA A 57 11.22 9.35 -23.88
C ALA A 57 9.71 9.14 -23.80
N ARG A 58 8.95 10.00 -24.48
CA ARG A 58 7.51 9.81 -24.63
C ARG A 58 7.27 8.48 -25.37
N ASN A 59 6.44 7.61 -24.81
CA ASN A 59 5.98 6.43 -25.53
C ASN A 59 5.05 6.86 -26.68
N PRO A 60 5.44 6.68 -27.96
CA PRO A 60 4.62 7.09 -29.08
C PRO A 60 3.31 6.31 -29.22
N ALA A 61 3.23 5.11 -28.61
CA ALA A 61 2.02 4.31 -28.57
C ALA A 61 1.04 4.75 -27.46
N CYS A 62 1.43 5.68 -26.60
CA CYS A 62 0.55 6.23 -25.56
C CYS A 62 -0.26 7.39 -26.16
N ASP A 63 -1.55 7.20 -26.32
CA ASP A 63 -2.48 8.21 -26.85
C ASP A 63 -2.81 9.32 -25.85
N HIS A 64 -2.36 9.17 -24.58
CA HIS A 64 -2.67 10.09 -23.48
C HIS A 64 -4.18 10.39 -23.31
N SER A 65 -5.05 9.62 -23.96
CA SER A 65 -6.46 9.68 -23.64
C SER A 65 -6.62 9.36 -22.15
N PRO A 66 -7.45 10.12 -21.42
CA PRO A 66 -7.87 9.69 -20.10
C PRO A 66 -8.55 8.34 -20.30
N ARG A 67 -7.80 7.25 -20.15
CA ARG A 67 -8.46 6.00 -19.88
C ARG A 67 -9.27 6.30 -18.63
N GLU A 68 -10.57 6.20 -18.75
CA GLU A 68 -11.32 5.86 -17.57
C GLU A 68 -10.59 4.66 -17.00
N LEU A 69 -9.79 4.91 -15.95
CA LEU A 69 -9.44 3.83 -15.09
C LEU A 69 -10.80 3.24 -14.73
N GLN A 70 -11.18 2.17 -15.39
CA GLN A 70 -12.07 1.22 -14.78
C GLN A 70 -11.28 0.71 -13.56
N THR A 71 -11.17 1.57 -12.59
CA THR A 71 -11.28 1.14 -11.23
C THR A 71 -12.69 0.54 -11.24
N ASP A 72 -12.81 -0.76 -11.42
CA ASP A 72 -13.88 -1.45 -10.74
C ASP A 72 -13.75 -0.91 -9.35
N ALA A 73 -14.57 0.11 -9.06
CA ALA A 73 -14.49 0.82 -7.81
C ALA A 73 -14.72 -0.29 -6.81
N ILE A 74 -13.63 -0.68 -6.11
CA ILE A 74 -13.73 -1.72 -5.08
C ILE A 74 -14.86 -1.18 -4.23
N ASP A 75 -16.03 -1.80 -4.33
CA ASP A 75 -17.14 -1.43 -3.47
C ASP A 75 -16.69 -1.79 -2.05
N ALA A 76 -16.04 -0.82 -1.41
CA ALA A 76 -15.49 -0.98 -0.08
C ALA A 76 -16.61 -1.44 0.87
N ALA A 77 -17.82 -0.93 0.71
CA ALA A 77 -18.96 -1.31 1.51
C ALA A 77 -19.32 -2.80 1.36
N ALA A 78 -19.08 -3.39 0.19
CA ALA A 78 -19.30 -4.82 -0.04
C ALA A 78 -18.15 -5.71 0.44
N LEU A 79 -16.96 -5.13 0.65
CA LEU A 79 -15.75 -5.86 1.02
C LEU A 79 -15.31 -5.64 2.46
N GLU A 80 -15.75 -4.59 3.14
CA GLU A 80 -15.39 -4.32 4.52
C GLU A 80 -16.44 -4.84 5.49
N LEU A 81 -15.96 -5.49 6.55
CA LEU A 81 -16.78 -5.91 7.68
C LEU A 81 -16.28 -5.20 8.94
N GLU A 82 -17.22 -4.67 9.70
CA GLU A 82 -16.97 -4.00 10.97
C GLU A 82 -17.20 -4.96 12.14
N TYR A 83 -16.27 -4.96 13.08
CA TYR A 83 -16.40 -5.69 14.32
C TYR A 83 -15.99 -4.80 15.50
N PRO A 84 -16.74 -4.80 16.60
CA PRO A 84 -16.43 -3.96 17.76
C PRO A 84 -15.16 -4.40 18.50
N THR A 85 -14.85 -5.69 18.45
CA THR A 85 -13.68 -6.28 19.11
C THR A 85 -13.03 -7.34 18.24
N LEU A 86 -11.76 -7.65 18.50
CA LEU A 86 -11.07 -8.74 17.83
C LEU A 86 -11.69 -10.11 18.16
N ALA A 87 -12.17 -10.28 19.38
CA ALA A 87 -12.88 -11.50 19.79
C ALA A 87 -14.16 -11.72 18.96
N ALA A 88 -14.92 -10.66 18.66
CA ALA A 88 -16.09 -10.75 17.80
C ALA A 88 -15.72 -11.13 16.36
N ALA A 89 -14.62 -10.58 15.85
CA ALA A 89 -14.10 -10.94 14.53
C ALA A 89 -13.68 -12.42 14.48
N LEU A 90 -12.97 -12.92 15.49
CA LEU A 90 -12.58 -14.33 15.61
C LEU A 90 -13.80 -15.27 15.69
N ALA A 91 -14.88 -14.84 16.33
CA ALA A 91 -16.13 -15.60 16.44
C ALA A 91 -17.02 -15.55 15.18
N SER A 92 -16.63 -14.80 14.15
CA SER A 92 -17.45 -14.57 12.94
C SER A 92 -17.64 -15.81 12.04
N GLY A 93 -16.86 -16.87 12.26
CA GLY A 93 -16.81 -18.04 11.38
C GLY A 93 -16.03 -17.83 10.08
N LEU A 94 -15.33 -16.70 9.96
CA LEU A 94 -14.34 -16.44 8.93
C LEU A 94 -12.95 -16.79 9.44
N THR A 95 -12.09 -17.26 8.55
CA THR A 95 -10.66 -17.44 8.87
C THR A 95 -9.97 -16.07 8.83
N LEU A 96 -9.51 -15.61 9.99
CA LEU A 96 -8.74 -14.37 10.06
C LEU A 96 -7.33 -14.61 9.52
N VAL A 97 -6.90 -13.72 8.61
CA VAL A 97 -5.58 -13.78 7.99
C VAL A 97 -4.87 -12.45 8.22
N ASP A 98 -3.85 -12.48 9.07
CA ASP A 98 -3.00 -11.32 9.33
C ASP A 98 -1.94 -11.18 8.23
N ILE A 99 -2.01 -10.09 7.47
CA ILE A 99 -1.08 -9.81 6.37
C ILE A 99 0.00 -8.78 6.74
N ARG A 100 0.12 -8.43 8.01
CA ARG A 100 1.21 -7.57 8.48
C ARG A 100 2.55 -8.26 8.28
N GLU A 101 3.59 -7.47 8.08
CA GLU A 101 4.95 -8.02 7.99
C GLU A 101 5.40 -8.59 9.36
N PRO A 102 6.31 -9.56 9.42
CA PRO A 102 6.73 -10.19 10.67
C PRO A 102 7.20 -9.20 11.74
N TRP A 103 7.90 -8.15 11.32
CA TRP A 103 8.40 -7.11 12.22
C TRP A 103 7.28 -6.20 12.76
N GLU A 104 6.19 -5.96 11.99
CA GLU A 104 5.00 -5.24 12.47
C GLU A 104 4.32 -6.04 13.58
N ARG A 105 4.09 -7.33 13.32
CA ARG A 105 3.47 -8.22 14.29
C ARG A 105 4.31 -8.37 15.55
N ALA A 106 5.60 -8.55 15.41
CA ALA A 106 6.51 -8.67 16.56
C ALA A 106 6.54 -7.42 17.45
N ARG A 107 6.35 -6.24 16.85
CA ARG A 107 6.31 -4.98 17.60
C ARG A 107 4.98 -4.76 18.31
N ASP A 108 3.87 -5.00 17.61
CA ASP A 108 2.55 -4.55 18.06
C ASP A 108 1.77 -5.66 18.78
N ASP A 109 1.99 -6.91 18.42
CA ASP A 109 1.29 -8.06 19.01
C ASP A 109 1.98 -9.39 18.66
N PRO A 110 3.08 -9.73 19.32
CA PRO A 110 3.85 -10.94 19.01
C PRO A 110 3.11 -12.25 19.32
N ALA A 111 2.16 -12.24 20.25
CA ALA A 111 1.41 -13.40 20.72
C ALA A 111 -0.08 -13.33 20.35
N GLY A 112 -0.44 -12.54 19.36
CA GLY A 112 -1.84 -12.32 19.00
C GLY A 112 -2.59 -13.59 18.63
N PRO A 113 -3.91 -13.59 18.83
CA PRO A 113 -4.76 -14.78 18.68
C PRO A 113 -5.01 -15.18 17.22
N ILE A 114 -4.49 -14.42 16.24
CA ILE A 114 -4.66 -14.74 14.83
C ILE A 114 -3.61 -15.77 14.42
N GLU A 115 -4.07 -16.99 14.18
CA GLU A 115 -3.19 -18.13 13.84
C GLU A 115 -2.61 -18.03 12.43
N TRP A 116 -3.40 -17.56 11.46
CA TRP A 116 -2.96 -17.44 10.08
C TRP A 116 -2.21 -16.13 9.87
N HIS A 117 -0.90 -16.21 9.85
CA HIS A 117 -0.02 -15.10 9.53
C HIS A 117 0.60 -15.31 8.16
N LEU A 118 0.14 -14.57 7.17
CA LEU A 118 0.59 -14.63 5.78
C LEU A 118 1.05 -13.23 5.35
N PRO A 119 2.30 -12.84 5.57
CA PRO A 119 2.81 -11.52 5.23
C PRO A 119 2.49 -11.14 3.79
N LEU A 120 2.06 -9.89 3.57
CA LEU A 120 1.68 -9.43 2.23
C LEU A 120 2.83 -9.58 1.24
N SER A 121 4.07 -9.35 1.67
CA SER A 121 5.27 -9.57 0.85
C SER A 121 5.38 -11.01 0.34
N ALA A 122 5.09 -12.01 1.20
CA ALA A 122 5.13 -13.42 0.83
C ALA A 122 4.00 -13.79 -0.14
N LEU A 123 2.81 -13.25 0.06
CA LEU A 123 1.68 -13.43 -0.87
C LEU A 123 2.00 -12.84 -2.26
N MET A 124 2.55 -11.64 -2.31
CA MET A 124 2.90 -10.96 -3.56
C MET A 124 4.04 -11.66 -4.31
N GLN A 125 4.93 -12.36 -3.62
CA GLN A 125 6.00 -13.16 -4.23
C GLN A 125 5.52 -14.56 -4.67
N GLY A 126 4.27 -14.92 -4.39
CA GLY A 126 3.72 -16.25 -4.70
C GLY A 126 4.32 -17.37 -3.86
N SER A 127 5.02 -17.06 -2.76
CA SER A 127 5.62 -18.06 -1.87
C SER A 127 4.58 -18.75 -0.97
N THR A 128 3.40 -18.14 -0.84
CA THR A 128 2.23 -18.67 -0.13
C THR A 128 0.96 -18.31 -0.89
N ALA A 129 -0.09 -19.11 -0.73
CA ALA A 129 -1.39 -18.87 -1.33
C ALA A 129 -2.52 -19.20 -0.35
N LEU A 130 -3.64 -18.51 -0.50
CA LEU A 130 -4.88 -18.84 0.22
C LEU A 130 -5.67 -19.86 -0.61
N PRO A 131 -6.21 -20.92 -0.01
CA PRO A 131 -7.14 -21.81 -0.70
C PRO A 131 -8.35 -21.05 -1.27
N PRO A 132 -8.72 -21.23 -2.54
CA PRO A 132 -9.76 -20.41 -3.17
C PRO A 132 -11.18 -20.64 -2.61
N GLU A 133 -11.45 -21.78 -2.01
CA GLU A 133 -12.77 -22.12 -1.42
C GLU A 133 -12.96 -21.60 0.00
N GLY A 134 -11.91 -21.01 0.58
CA GLY A 134 -11.93 -20.51 1.97
C GLY A 134 -12.77 -19.24 2.12
N ARG A 135 -13.19 -18.98 3.35
CA ARG A 135 -13.88 -17.76 3.75
C ARG A 135 -12.97 -16.97 4.67
N TYR A 136 -12.53 -15.80 4.20
CA TYR A 136 -11.44 -15.06 4.84
C TYR A 136 -11.85 -13.67 5.30
N LEU A 137 -11.35 -13.28 6.47
CA LEU A 137 -11.29 -11.91 6.93
C LEU A 137 -9.82 -11.48 6.95
N ILE A 138 -9.42 -10.70 5.98
CA ILE A 138 -8.05 -10.20 5.87
C ILE A 138 -7.88 -9.03 6.83
N VAL A 139 -6.81 -9.05 7.60
CA VAL A 139 -6.50 -7.98 8.55
C VAL A 139 -5.11 -7.42 8.33
N CYS A 140 -4.99 -6.11 8.46
CA CYS A 140 -3.71 -5.40 8.53
C CYS A 140 -3.77 -4.31 9.61
N ALA A 141 -2.77 -3.48 9.75
CA ALA A 141 -2.75 -2.47 10.82
C ALA A 141 -3.92 -1.47 10.72
N HIS A 142 -4.24 -0.96 9.52
CA HIS A 142 -5.18 0.16 9.33
C HIS A 142 -6.24 -0.06 8.23
N GLY A 143 -6.48 -1.28 7.79
CA GLY A 143 -7.51 -1.60 6.79
C GLY A 143 -7.12 -1.40 5.31
N VAL A 144 -6.19 -0.51 4.99
CA VAL A 144 -5.87 -0.15 3.60
C VAL A 144 -5.31 -1.31 2.77
N ARG A 145 -4.32 -2.02 3.30
CA ARG A 145 -3.70 -3.17 2.62
C ARG A 145 -4.65 -4.35 2.50
N SER A 146 -5.42 -4.61 3.55
CA SER A 146 -6.39 -5.71 3.59
C SER A 146 -7.53 -5.47 2.62
N LEU A 147 -8.04 -4.25 2.49
CA LEU A 147 -9.08 -3.91 1.52
C LEU A 147 -8.58 -4.09 0.08
N ALA A 148 -7.38 -3.58 -0.23
CA ALA A 148 -6.79 -3.75 -1.56
C ALA A 148 -6.58 -5.22 -1.91
N LEU A 149 -6.08 -6.04 -0.97
CA LEU A 149 -5.91 -7.47 -1.19
C LEU A 149 -7.25 -8.20 -1.32
N ALA A 150 -8.25 -7.88 -0.50
CA ALA A 150 -9.58 -8.47 -0.61
C ALA A 150 -10.21 -8.20 -1.98
N GLY A 151 -10.13 -6.97 -2.48
CA GLY A 151 -10.58 -6.62 -3.83
C GLY A 151 -9.84 -7.41 -4.92
N HIS A 152 -8.53 -7.53 -4.81
CA HIS A 152 -7.73 -8.30 -5.75
C HIS A 152 -8.11 -9.79 -5.76
N LEU A 153 -8.25 -10.40 -4.58
CA LEU A 153 -8.65 -11.81 -4.47
C LEU A 153 -10.07 -12.05 -5.00
N ARG A 154 -11.00 -11.12 -4.76
CA ARG A 154 -12.35 -11.19 -5.36
C ARG A 154 -12.31 -11.15 -6.88
N ALA A 155 -11.48 -10.29 -7.46
CA ALA A 155 -11.27 -10.24 -8.92
C ALA A 155 -10.65 -11.53 -9.47
N LEU A 156 -9.87 -12.26 -8.67
CA LEU A 156 -9.34 -13.59 -9.00
C LEU A 156 -10.35 -14.75 -8.78
N GLY A 157 -11.59 -14.44 -8.36
CA GLY A 157 -12.65 -15.43 -8.21
C GLY A 157 -12.81 -16.02 -6.81
N TYR A 158 -12.17 -15.47 -5.80
CA TYR A 158 -12.40 -15.89 -4.40
C TYR A 158 -13.79 -15.40 -3.92
N PRO A 159 -14.73 -16.30 -3.58
CA PRO A 159 -16.12 -15.90 -3.38
C PRO A 159 -16.38 -15.17 -2.04
N ALA A 160 -15.58 -15.42 -1.02
CA ALA A 160 -15.83 -14.99 0.34
C ALA A 160 -14.58 -14.42 1.01
N VAL A 161 -14.09 -13.30 0.50
CA VAL A 161 -12.94 -12.57 1.07
C VAL A 161 -13.38 -11.18 1.44
N TYR A 162 -13.09 -10.78 2.67
CA TYR A 162 -13.44 -9.49 3.26
C TYR A 162 -12.24 -8.85 3.92
N SER A 163 -12.29 -7.55 4.15
CA SER A 163 -11.33 -6.77 4.91
C SER A 163 -11.94 -6.36 6.25
N LEU A 164 -11.15 -6.39 7.32
CA LEU A 164 -11.54 -5.76 8.56
C LEU A 164 -11.48 -4.23 8.41
N ALA A 165 -12.62 -3.56 8.55
CA ALA A 165 -12.72 -2.12 8.43
C ALA A 165 -11.81 -1.43 9.45
N GLY A 166 -10.98 -0.49 8.96
CA GLY A 166 -10.01 0.21 9.78
C GLY A 166 -8.85 -0.65 10.33
N GLY A 167 -8.83 -1.96 10.02
CA GLY A 167 -7.79 -2.89 10.45
C GLY A 167 -7.76 -3.14 11.95
N LEU A 168 -6.64 -3.70 12.44
CA LEU A 168 -6.48 -4.00 13.87
C LEU A 168 -6.47 -2.74 14.75
N ALA A 169 -6.16 -1.58 14.20
CA ALA A 169 -6.20 -0.31 14.96
C ALA A 169 -7.63 0.14 15.31
N ALA A 170 -8.64 -0.35 14.61
CA ALA A 170 -10.05 0.03 14.85
C ALA A 170 -10.78 -0.89 15.82
N VAL A 171 -10.23 -2.06 16.17
CA VAL A 171 -10.85 -3.02 17.07
C VAL A 171 -10.17 -3.01 18.43
N SER A 172 -10.98 -3.05 19.48
CA SER A 172 -10.48 -3.22 20.85
C SER A 172 -9.96 -4.65 21.07
N ALA A 173 -8.97 -4.79 21.92
CA ALA A 173 -8.44 -6.08 22.30
C ALA A 173 -9.47 -6.96 22.99
#